data_319d9e4f44373f0d78dfd04fc8d9a044
#
_entry.id   319d9e4f44373f0d78dfd04fc8d9a044
#
_cell.length_a   1.000
_cell.length_b   1.000
_cell.length_c   1.000
_cell.angle_alpha   90.00
_cell.angle_beta   90.00
_cell.angle_gamma   90.00
#
_symmetry.space_group_name_H-M   'P 1'
#
loop_
_entity.id
_entity.type
_entity.pdbx_description
1 polymer ?
#
loop_
_entity_poly.entity_id
_entity_poly.type
_entity_poly.pdbx_seq_one_letter_code
_entity_poly.pdbx_strand_id
1 'polypeptide(L)' 'MKVQVNNKEVEMIPASTLTQLAAQLELPAQGIAIAVNNKMIPLSEWEKFALQENDNLVVIKAACGG' A
#
# COMPACT_ATOMS: atom_id res chain seq x y z
N MET A 1 -12.24 4.86 -6.48
CA MET A 1 -12.22 3.42 -6.21
C MET A 1 -11.88 3.18 -4.75
N LYS A 2 -12.32 2.07 -4.23
CA LYS A 2 -12.07 1.73 -2.82
C LYS A 2 -11.14 0.56 -2.70
N VAL A 3 -10.19 0.68 -1.80
CA VAL A 3 -9.32 -0.43 -1.43
C VAL A 3 -9.36 -0.58 0.09
N GLN A 4 -8.90 -1.71 0.59
CA GLN A 4 -8.83 -1.92 2.02
C GLN A 4 -7.38 -1.93 2.45
N VAL A 5 -7.08 -1.21 3.52
CA VAL A 5 -5.74 -1.14 4.07
C VAL A 5 -5.83 -1.48 5.54
N ASN A 6 -5.28 -2.61 5.93
CA ASN A 6 -5.34 -3.10 7.32
C ASN A 6 -6.78 -3.12 7.82
N ASN A 7 -7.69 -3.65 6.98
CA ASN A 7 -9.11 -3.77 7.26
C ASN A 7 -9.87 -2.45 7.35
N LYS A 8 -9.27 -1.39 6.84
CA LYS A 8 -9.94 -0.09 6.75
C LYS A 8 -10.15 0.28 5.30
N GLU A 9 -11.32 0.79 5.00
CA GLU A 9 -11.65 1.22 3.66
C GLU A 9 -10.98 2.56 3.36
N VAL A 10 -10.30 2.65 2.23
CA VAL A 10 -9.60 3.85 1.80
C VAL A 10 -10.05 4.20 0.40
N GLU A 11 -10.45 5.45 0.20
CA GLU A 11 -10.87 5.93 -1.11
C GLU A 11 -9.65 6.40 -1.89
N MET A 12 -9.50 5.88 -3.11
CA MET A 12 -8.40 6.25 -4.00
C MET A 12 -8.94 6.65 -5.34
N ILE A 13 -8.23 7.51 -6.06
CA ILE A 13 -8.59 7.79 -7.44
C ILE A 13 -8.26 6.57 -8.29
N PRO A 14 -9.02 6.35 -9.38
CA PRO A 14 -8.74 5.20 -10.26
C PRO A 14 -7.32 5.24 -10.79
N ALA A 15 -6.72 4.06 -10.95
CA ALA A 15 -5.38 3.90 -11.47
C ALA A 15 -4.28 4.42 -10.55
N SER A 16 -4.59 4.62 -9.27
CA SER A 16 -3.56 4.97 -8.29
C SER A 16 -2.56 3.83 -8.13
N THR A 17 -1.32 4.19 -7.86
CA THR A 17 -0.27 3.20 -7.61
C THR A 17 -0.03 3.06 -6.11
N LEU A 18 0.75 2.06 -5.73
CA LEU A 18 1.14 1.89 -4.33
C LEU A 18 1.92 3.10 -3.82
N THR A 19 2.74 3.70 -4.68
CA THR A 19 3.47 4.91 -4.29
C THR A 19 2.49 6.02 -3.92
N GLN A 20 1.44 6.18 -4.69
CA GLN A 20 0.43 7.19 -4.41
C GLN A 20 -0.34 6.88 -3.14
N LEU A 21 -0.65 5.61 -2.90
CA LEU A 21 -1.30 5.22 -1.66
C LEU A 21 -0.43 5.55 -0.45
N ALA A 22 0.85 5.22 -0.53
CA ALA A 22 1.77 5.49 0.57
C ALA A 22 1.86 6.98 0.84
N ALA A 23 1.88 7.79 -0.20
CA ALA A 23 1.91 9.24 -0.04
C ALA A 23 0.63 9.76 0.60
N GLN A 24 -0.51 9.24 0.17
CA GLN A 24 -1.80 9.67 0.72
C GLN A 24 -1.93 9.35 2.21
N LEU A 25 -1.41 8.19 2.61
CA LEU A 25 -1.46 7.76 4.00
C LEU A 25 -0.26 8.24 4.81
N GLU A 26 0.62 9.01 4.18
CA GLU A 26 1.82 9.56 4.83
C GLU A 26 2.68 8.45 5.43
N LEU A 27 2.79 7.35 4.70
CA LEU A 27 3.62 6.24 5.15
C LEU A 27 5.08 6.52 4.85
N PRO A 28 5.99 6.12 5.74
CA PRO A 28 7.41 6.30 5.46
C PRO A 28 7.85 5.40 4.32
N ALA A 29 8.83 5.86 3.55
CA ALA A 29 9.35 5.08 2.43
C ALA A 29 10.18 3.89 2.90
N GLN A 30 10.66 3.91 4.12
CA GLN A 30 11.49 2.86 4.66
C GLN A 30 10.85 2.27 5.91
N GLY A 31 11.19 1.03 6.19
CA GLY A 31 10.71 0.38 7.39
C GLY A 31 9.30 -0.13 7.31
N ILE A 32 8.72 -0.17 6.12
CA ILE A 32 7.39 -0.76 5.93
C ILE A 32 7.42 -1.75 4.78
N ALA A 33 6.48 -2.67 4.83
CA ALA A 33 6.25 -3.61 3.75
C ALA A 33 4.77 -3.58 3.42
N ILE A 34 4.43 -3.72 2.16
CA ILE A 34 3.03 -3.75 1.73
C ILE A 34 2.77 -5.02 0.96
N ALA A 35 1.72 -5.72 1.34
CA ALA A 35 1.24 -6.88 0.60
C ALA A 35 -0.11 -6.53 -0.01
N VAL A 36 -0.31 -6.90 -1.26
CA VAL A 36 -1.57 -6.70 -1.96
C VAL A 36 -2.15 -8.07 -2.27
N ASN A 37 -3.33 -8.34 -1.72
CA ASN A 37 -4.01 -9.63 -1.90
C ASN A 37 -3.08 -10.79 -1.54
N ASN A 38 -2.39 -10.67 -0.40
CA ASN A 38 -1.47 -11.67 0.14
C ASN A 38 -0.18 -11.81 -0.65
N LYS A 39 0.13 -10.85 -1.51
CA LYS A 39 1.37 -10.90 -2.27
C LYS A 39 2.22 -9.68 -1.89
N MET A 40 3.42 -9.96 -1.41
CA MET A 40 4.37 -8.92 -1.05
C MET A 40 4.82 -8.15 -2.30
N ILE A 41 4.75 -6.83 -2.25
CA ILE A 41 5.15 -5.99 -3.37
C ILE A 41 6.42 -5.24 -2.96
N PRO A 42 7.54 -5.50 -3.63
CA PRO A 42 8.78 -4.79 -3.30
C PRO A 42 8.66 -3.29 -3.54
N LEU A 43 9.37 -2.51 -2.77
CA LEU A 43 9.35 -1.05 -2.90
C LEU A 43 9.67 -0.61 -4.34
N SER A 44 10.59 -1.29 -5.00
CA SER A 44 10.96 -0.96 -6.37
C SER A 44 9.82 -1.13 -7.37
N GLU A 45 8.78 -1.85 -6.99
CA GLU A 45 7.62 -2.10 -7.86
C GLU A 45 6.45 -1.17 -7.56
N TRP A 46 6.52 -0.41 -6.48
CA TRP A 46 5.38 0.40 -6.05
C TRP A 46 4.93 1.42 -7.10
N GLU A 47 5.87 2.02 -7.81
CA GLU A 47 5.54 3.00 -8.83
C GLU A 47 4.76 2.40 -9.99
N LYS A 48 4.98 1.12 -10.24
CA LYS A 48 4.38 0.44 -11.38
C LYS A 48 3.15 -0.37 -11.00
N PHE A 49 2.93 -0.57 -9.72
CA PHE A 49 1.82 -1.41 -9.27
C PHE A 49 0.55 -0.58 -9.20
N ALA A 50 -0.32 -0.75 -10.17
CA ALA A 50 -1.61 -0.04 -10.18
C ALA A 50 -2.61 -0.79 -9.31
N LEU A 51 -3.24 -0.06 -8.40
CA LEU A 51 -4.27 -0.62 -7.54
C LEU A 51 -5.56 -0.80 -8.29
N GLN A 52 -6.37 -1.76 -7.84
CA GLN A 52 -7.66 -2.04 -8.44
C GLN A 52 -8.73 -2.00 -7.37
N GLU A 53 -9.97 -1.85 -7.81
CA GLU A 53 -11.12 -1.82 -6.93
C GLU A 53 -11.12 -3.04 -6.02
N ASN A 54 -11.32 -2.80 -4.73
CA ASN A 54 -11.41 -3.85 -3.70
C ASN A 54 -10.11 -4.58 -3.42
N ASP A 55 -8.97 -4.04 -3.84
CA ASP A 55 -7.70 -4.63 -3.45
C ASP A 55 -7.57 -4.61 -1.94
N ASN A 56 -7.06 -5.71 -1.40
CA ASN A 56 -6.84 -5.84 0.03
C ASN A 56 -5.36 -5.69 0.33
N LEU A 57 -5.02 -4.62 1.01
CA LEU A 57 -3.63 -4.31 1.32
C LEU A 57 -3.36 -4.50 2.80
N VAL A 58 -2.18 -5.01 3.09
CA VAL A 58 -1.69 -5.11 4.46
C VAL A 58 -0.40 -4.33 4.54
N VAL A 59 -0.37 -3.34 5.41
CA VAL A 59 0.83 -2.53 5.65
C VAL A 59 1.46 -3.01 6.93
N ILE A 60 2.70 -3.47 6.84
CA ILE A 60 3.45 -4.00 7.97
C ILE A 60 4.58 -3.04 8.26
N LYS A 61 4.60 -2.50 9.46
CA LYS A 61 5.70 -1.65 9.88
C LYS A 61 6.76 -2.52 10.52
N ALA A 62 7.95 -2.48 9.96
CA ALA A 62 9.06 -3.16 10.58
C ALA A 62 9.39 -2.40 11.84
N ALA A 63 9.23 -3.04 12.97
CA ALA A 63 9.66 -2.46 14.22
C ALA A 63 11.17 -2.56 14.25
N CYS A 64 11.80 -1.66 13.59
CA CYS A 64 13.23 -1.57 13.72
C CYS A 64 13.49 -1.08 15.10
N GLY A 65 13.70 -1.92 16.01
CA GLY A 65 13.97 -1.56 17.37
C GLY A 65 14.85 -0.37 17.52
N GLY A 66 14.70 0.41 16.68
CA GLY A 66 15.48 1.67 16.65
C GLY A 66 16.08 2.04 16.76
#